data_de609f690598339906d90c949d913ba4
#
_entry.id   de609f690598339906d90c949d913ba4
#
_cell.length_a   1.000
_cell.length_b   1.000
_cell.length_c   1.000
_cell.angle_alpha   90.00
_cell.angle_beta   90.00
_cell.angle_gamma   90.00
#
_symmetry.space_group_name_H-M   'P 1'
#
loop_
_entity.id
_entity.type
_entity.pdbx_description
1 polymer ?
#
loop_
_entity_poly.entity_id
_entity_poly.type
_entity_poly.pdbx_seq_one_letter_code
_entity_poly.pdbx_strand_id
1 'polypeptide(L)'
;MNTNRFVKFIVIGIVLFLVISVGEYFLLKPSTTTPSNPADINAIYQVVGEFGARLKDVVITTSDQNVITAVDFNLKQLITDRLYQVLVQDKIRIPGRYVSSPWPERIEIASVQMLDSGSYTVNGSQIVMTDDTLAHGGNAGETPITLTLKKVKGAWLVDDVVGGTQPKA
;
A
#
# COMPACT_ATOMS: atom_id res chain seq x y z
N MET A 1 44.90 -20.20 43.61
CA MET A 1 44.20 -19.83 42.37
C MET A 1 42.69 -19.82 42.68
N ASN A 2 41.99 -18.70 42.57
CA ASN A 2 40.72 -18.45 43.24
C ASN A 2 39.57 -19.06 42.40
N THR A 3 39.10 -20.23 42.75
CA THR A 3 38.07 -21.06 42.09
C THR A 3 36.77 -20.30 41.82
N ASN A 4 36.42 -19.34 42.67
CA ASN A 4 35.22 -18.50 42.53
C ASN A 4 35.29 -17.51 41.35
N ARG A 5 36.47 -17.14 40.89
CA ARG A 5 36.62 -16.28 39.71
C ARG A 5 36.41 -17.07 38.40
N PHE A 6 36.88 -18.29 38.38
CA PHE A 6 36.78 -19.16 37.19
C PHE A 6 35.33 -19.56 36.92
N VAL A 7 34.57 -19.87 37.96
CA VAL A 7 33.14 -20.20 37.85
C VAL A 7 32.32 -19.02 37.36
N LYS A 8 32.62 -17.79 37.79
CA LYS A 8 31.93 -16.58 37.32
C LYS A 8 32.15 -16.33 35.83
N PHE A 9 33.36 -16.55 35.31
CA PHE A 9 33.62 -16.39 33.87
C PHE A 9 32.93 -17.43 32.99
N ILE A 10 32.81 -18.68 33.48
CA ILE A 10 32.10 -19.76 32.78
C ILE A 10 30.60 -19.43 32.71
N VAL A 11 29.99 -19.00 33.83
CA VAL A 11 28.56 -18.63 33.86
C VAL A 11 28.26 -17.44 32.94
N ILE A 12 29.11 -16.41 32.94
CA ILE A 12 28.94 -15.22 32.03
C ILE A 12 29.09 -15.66 30.58
N GLY A 13 30.04 -16.54 30.25
CA GLY A 13 30.22 -17.06 28.89
C GLY A 13 29.01 -17.85 28.39
N ILE A 14 28.41 -18.70 29.24
CA ILE A 14 27.22 -19.49 28.89
C ILE A 14 26.00 -18.58 28.68
N VAL A 15 25.80 -17.57 29.55
CA VAL A 15 24.70 -16.61 29.40
C VAL A 15 24.85 -15.77 28.10
N LEU A 16 26.08 -15.34 27.81
CA LEU A 16 26.34 -14.56 26.55
C LEU A 16 26.10 -15.42 25.32
N PHE A 17 26.50 -16.69 25.33
CA PHE A 17 26.28 -17.62 24.22
C PHE A 17 24.79 -17.92 23.99
N LEU A 18 24.00 -18.07 25.06
CA LEU A 18 22.54 -18.26 25.00
C LEU A 18 21.82 -17.03 24.43
N VAL A 19 22.25 -15.84 24.80
CA VAL A 19 21.66 -14.59 24.27
C VAL A 19 21.93 -14.43 22.79
N ILE A 20 23.14 -14.75 22.33
CA ILE A 20 23.50 -14.68 20.89
C ILE A 20 22.71 -15.73 20.09
N SER A 21 22.59 -16.98 20.59
CA SER A 21 21.86 -18.03 19.87
C SER A 21 20.34 -17.77 19.77
N VAL A 22 19.73 -17.13 20.77
CA VAL A 22 18.32 -16.72 20.72
C VAL A 22 18.12 -15.54 19.77
N GLY A 23 19.07 -14.59 19.71
CA GLY A 23 19.04 -13.46 18.78
C GLY A 23 19.11 -13.89 17.32
N GLU A 24 20.00 -14.83 16.98
CA GLU A 24 20.12 -15.36 15.62
C GLU A 24 18.89 -16.19 15.19
N TYR A 25 18.26 -16.91 16.13
CA TYR A 25 17.05 -17.68 15.86
C TYR A 25 15.85 -16.78 15.53
N PHE A 26 15.80 -15.55 16.08
CA PHE A 26 14.75 -14.58 15.78
C PHE A 26 14.98 -13.86 14.43
N LEU A 27 16.24 -13.69 14.01
CA LEU A 27 16.59 -13.07 12.74
C LEU A 27 16.47 -14.03 11.55
N LEU A 28 16.48 -15.34 11.79
CA LEU A 28 16.41 -16.39 10.77
C LEU A 28 15.01 -17.03 10.65
N LYS A 29 13.94 -16.42 11.19
CA LYS A 29 12.61 -16.87 10.81
C LYS A 29 12.47 -16.69 9.29
N PRO A 30 12.46 -17.76 8.49
CA PRO A 30 12.12 -17.61 7.08
C PRO A 30 10.70 -17.03 7.05
N SER A 31 10.52 -15.86 6.46
CA SER A 31 9.20 -15.43 6.05
C SER A 31 8.68 -16.52 5.12
N THR A 32 7.81 -17.37 5.64
CA THR A 32 7.05 -18.31 4.82
C THR A 32 6.15 -17.46 3.94
N THR A 33 6.68 -17.03 2.80
CA THR A 33 5.89 -16.47 1.71
C THR A 33 4.98 -17.61 1.26
N THR A 34 3.74 -17.60 1.73
CA THR A 34 2.69 -18.46 1.17
C THR A 34 2.69 -18.20 -0.33
N PRO A 35 2.78 -19.26 -1.18
CA PRO A 35 2.84 -19.05 -2.62
C PRO A 35 1.60 -18.30 -3.07
N SER A 36 1.80 -17.10 -3.62
CA SER A 36 0.72 -16.28 -4.15
C SER A 36 0.09 -16.98 -5.34
N ASN A 37 -1.24 -17.12 -5.33
CA ASN A 37 -1.96 -17.69 -6.47
C ASN A 37 -1.82 -16.75 -7.68
N PRO A 38 -1.30 -17.21 -8.84
CA PRO A 38 -1.14 -16.36 -10.02
C PRO A 38 -2.44 -15.68 -10.48
N ALA A 39 -3.59 -16.36 -10.32
CA ALA A 39 -4.90 -15.79 -10.65
C ALA A 39 -5.27 -14.61 -9.73
N ASP A 40 -4.94 -14.70 -8.44
CA ASP A 40 -5.17 -13.60 -7.50
C ASP A 40 -4.25 -12.42 -7.82
N ILE A 41 -2.98 -12.67 -8.15
CA ILE A 41 -2.04 -11.63 -8.54
C ILE A 41 -2.53 -10.87 -9.78
N ASN A 42 -2.96 -11.57 -10.83
CA ASN A 42 -3.50 -10.94 -12.04
C ASN A 42 -4.75 -10.09 -11.73
N ALA A 43 -5.66 -10.59 -10.92
CA ALA A 43 -6.86 -9.85 -10.51
C ALA A 43 -6.50 -8.60 -9.69
N ILE A 44 -5.47 -8.67 -8.83
CA ILE A 44 -4.95 -7.52 -8.08
C ILE A 44 -4.39 -6.45 -9.03
N TYR A 45 -3.57 -6.83 -10.02
CA TYR A 45 -3.05 -5.90 -11.01
C TYR A 45 -4.17 -5.19 -11.78
N GLN A 46 -5.23 -5.91 -12.15
CA GLN A 46 -6.40 -5.33 -12.83
C GLN A 46 -7.11 -4.31 -11.94
N VAL A 47 -7.44 -4.68 -10.69
CA VAL A 47 -8.14 -3.78 -9.76
C VAL A 47 -7.32 -2.54 -9.46
N VAL A 48 -6.02 -2.67 -9.21
CA VAL A 48 -5.13 -1.53 -8.92
C VAL A 48 -4.99 -0.63 -10.15
N GLY A 49 -4.85 -1.21 -11.33
CA GLY A 49 -4.79 -0.47 -12.60
C GLY A 49 -6.07 0.33 -12.84
N GLU A 50 -7.24 -0.29 -12.66
CA GLU A 50 -8.54 0.37 -12.83
C GLU A 50 -8.78 1.45 -11.76
N PHE A 51 -8.45 1.15 -10.49
CA PHE A 51 -8.51 2.13 -9.41
C PHE A 51 -7.64 3.35 -9.73
N GLY A 52 -6.38 3.15 -10.11
CA GLY A 52 -5.45 4.22 -10.47
C GLY A 52 -5.95 5.09 -11.62
N ALA A 53 -6.46 4.46 -12.69
CA ALA A 53 -6.95 5.17 -13.87
C ALA A 53 -8.18 6.06 -13.61
N ARG A 54 -9.01 5.70 -12.61
CA ARG A 54 -10.23 6.46 -12.27
C ARG A 54 -9.99 7.60 -11.27
N LEU A 55 -8.82 7.68 -10.64
CA LEU A 55 -8.52 8.72 -9.65
C LEU A 55 -8.56 10.14 -10.25
N LYS A 56 -8.24 10.32 -11.53
CA LYS A 56 -8.32 11.60 -12.22
C LYS A 56 -9.73 12.18 -12.29
N ASP A 57 -10.75 11.32 -12.24
CA ASP A 57 -12.15 11.70 -12.35
C ASP A 57 -12.76 12.05 -10.98
N VAL A 58 -12.00 11.85 -9.88
CA VAL A 58 -12.40 12.20 -8.51
C VAL A 58 -11.79 13.54 -8.12
N VAL A 59 -12.51 14.62 -8.36
CA VAL A 59 -12.04 16.01 -8.10
C VAL A 59 -12.35 16.41 -6.65
N ILE A 60 -11.30 16.53 -5.82
CA ILE A 60 -11.40 16.73 -4.35
C ILE A 60 -11.77 18.17 -3.97
N THR A 61 -11.49 19.15 -4.82
CA THR A 61 -11.69 20.59 -4.54
C THR A 61 -13.11 21.07 -4.77
N THR A 62 -14.02 20.18 -5.15
CA THR A 62 -15.45 20.49 -5.32
C THR A 62 -16.21 20.40 -3.98
N SER A 63 -17.52 20.65 -4.02
CA SER A 63 -18.38 20.44 -2.84
C SER A 63 -18.34 18.99 -2.37
N ASP A 64 -18.56 18.77 -1.07
CA ASP A 64 -18.53 17.42 -0.49
C ASP A 64 -19.51 16.47 -1.19
N GLN A 65 -20.70 16.97 -1.57
CA GLN A 65 -21.67 16.17 -2.31
C GLN A 65 -21.15 15.73 -3.68
N ASN A 66 -20.43 16.60 -4.40
CA ASN A 66 -19.83 16.25 -5.69
C ASN A 66 -18.69 15.23 -5.52
N VAL A 67 -17.89 15.37 -4.46
CA VAL A 67 -16.83 14.39 -4.14
C VAL A 67 -17.45 13.02 -3.85
N ILE A 68 -18.50 12.95 -3.01
CA ILE A 68 -19.21 11.71 -2.70
C ILE A 68 -19.75 11.08 -3.98
N THR A 69 -20.41 11.87 -4.84
CA THR A 69 -20.93 11.40 -6.12
C THR A 69 -19.83 10.86 -7.04
N ALA A 70 -18.68 11.53 -7.08
CA ALA A 70 -17.53 11.08 -7.89
C ALA A 70 -16.93 9.77 -7.35
N VAL A 71 -16.83 9.61 -6.01
CA VAL A 71 -16.40 8.36 -5.37
C VAL A 71 -17.39 7.24 -5.65
N ASP A 72 -18.69 7.49 -5.52
CA ASP A 72 -19.74 6.51 -5.82
C ASP A 72 -19.64 6.00 -7.28
N PHE A 73 -19.52 6.92 -8.21
CA PHE A 73 -19.50 6.59 -9.63
C PHE A 73 -18.21 5.89 -10.07
N ASN A 74 -17.06 6.40 -9.61
CA ASN A 74 -15.76 5.96 -10.11
C ASN A 74 -15.12 4.86 -9.28
N LEU A 75 -15.28 4.85 -7.95
CA LEU A 75 -14.48 3.98 -7.08
C LEU A 75 -15.29 2.90 -6.37
N LYS A 76 -16.57 3.08 -6.11
CA LYS A 76 -17.37 2.22 -5.22
C LYS A 76 -17.30 0.72 -5.56
N GLN A 77 -17.24 0.37 -6.83
CA GLN A 77 -17.14 -1.04 -7.25
C GLN A 77 -15.73 -1.64 -7.12
N LEU A 78 -14.70 -0.79 -6.90
CA LEU A 78 -13.30 -1.20 -6.77
C LEU A 78 -12.81 -1.22 -5.33
N ILE A 79 -13.59 -0.70 -4.39
CA ILE A 79 -13.24 -0.55 -2.99
C ILE A 79 -14.21 -1.31 -2.08
N THR A 80 -13.75 -1.66 -0.87
CA THR A 80 -14.63 -2.25 0.14
C THR A 80 -15.59 -1.21 0.71
N ASP A 81 -16.72 -1.65 1.27
CA ASP A 81 -17.67 -0.77 1.98
C ASP A 81 -16.96 -0.01 3.13
N ARG A 82 -15.98 -0.65 3.79
CA ARG A 82 -15.18 -0.02 4.83
C ARG A 82 -14.40 1.17 4.29
N LEU A 83 -13.64 0.97 3.21
CA LEU A 83 -12.86 2.06 2.61
C LEU A 83 -13.78 3.15 2.06
N TYR A 84 -14.89 2.77 1.43
CA TYR A 84 -15.89 3.75 0.97
C TYR A 84 -16.32 4.69 2.10
N GLN A 85 -16.73 4.15 3.27
CA GLN A 85 -17.13 4.98 4.43
C GLN A 85 -16.00 5.91 4.90
N VAL A 86 -14.75 5.45 4.90
CA VAL A 86 -13.59 6.27 5.25
C VAL A 86 -13.41 7.43 4.28
N LEU A 87 -13.50 7.17 2.97
CA LEU A 87 -13.27 8.19 1.94
C LEU A 87 -14.36 9.25 1.89
N VAL A 88 -15.62 8.88 2.11
CA VAL A 88 -16.72 9.87 2.14
C VAL A 88 -16.76 10.71 3.42
N GLN A 89 -16.20 10.20 4.52
CA GLN A 89 -16.06 10.95 5.79
C GLN A 89 -14.83 11.86 5.80
N ASP A 90 -13.74 11.45 5.15
CA ASP A 90 -12.48 12.17 5.10
C ASP A 90 -11.94 12.23 3.67
N LYS A 91 -12.36 13.24 2.93
CA LYS A 91 -11.96 13.44 1.53
C LYS A 91 -10.46 13.66 1.33
N ILE A 92 -9.71 14.07 2.39
CA ILE A 92 -8.25 14.26 2.30
C ILE A 92 -7.53 12.93 2.06
N ARG A 93 -8.16 11.81 2.46
CA ARG A 93 -7.62 10.46 2.22
C ARG A 93 -7.81 9.94 0.80
N ILE A 94 -8.58 10.62 -0.02
CA ILE A 94 -8.81 10.22 -1.41
C ILE A 94 -7.57 10.62 -2.23
N PRO A 95 -6.86 9.68 -2.88
CA PRO A 95 -5.71 10.00 -3.74
C PRO A 95 -6.16 10.53 -5.11
N GLY A 96 -7.18 11.40 -5.11
CA GLY A 96 -7.80 11.96 -6.29
C GLY A 96 -7.14 13.22 -6.81
N ARG A 97 -7.87 13.94 -7.67
CA ARG A 97 -7.40 15.14 -8.36
C ARG A 97 -7.65 16.39 -7.52
N TYR A 98 -6.59 17.10 -7.11
CA TYR A 98 -6.68 18.35 -6.34
C TYR A 98 -6.64 19.61 -7.20
N VAL A 99 -6.05 19.53 -8.39
CA VAL A 99 -5.87 20.64 -9.33
C VAL A 99 -6.21 20.18 -10.76
N SER A 100 -6.41 21.12 -11.66
CA SER A 100 -6.68 20.80 -13.07
C SER A 100 -5.49 20.12 -13.75
N SER A 101 -4.27 20.51 -13.38
CA SER A 101 -3.02 19.94 -13.87
C SER A 101 -1.91 20.19 -12.81
N PRO A 102 -1.06 19.19 -12.50
CA PRO A 102 -1.11 17.80 -12.98
C PRO A 102 -2.27 17.00 -12.36
N TRP A 103 -2.62 15.85 -12.96
CA TRP A 103 -3.64 14.93 -12.47
C TRP A 103 -3.09 13.52 -12.27
N PRO A 104 -3.66 12.71 -11.34
CA PRO A 104 -3.32 11.30 -11.20
C PRO A 104 -3.75 10.54 -12.46
N GLU A 105 -2.84 9.83 -13.12
CA GLU A 105 -3.14 9.11 -14.35
C GLU A 105 -3.21 7.60 -14.14
N ARG A 106 -2.28 7.04 -13.34
CA ARG A 106 -2.18 5.61 -13.08
C ARG A 106 -1.40 5.31 -11.82
N ILE A 107 -1.45 4.05 -11.38
CA ILE A 107 -0.56 3.51 -10.33
C ILE A 107 0.40 2.53 -11.00
N GLU A 108 1.69 2.76 -10.83
CA GLU A 108 2.75 1.82 -11.18
C GLU A 108 3.08 0.96 -9.98
N ILE A 109 2.90 -0.37 -10.13
CA ILE A 109 3.08 -1.34 -9.06
C ILE A 109 4.56 -1.71 -8.97
N ALA A 110 5.18 -1.50 -7.80
CA ALA A 110 6.54 -1.92 -7.51
C ALA A 110 6.60 -3.32 -6.88
N SER A 111 5.65 -3.64 -5.99
CA SER A 111 5.59 -4.95 -5.35
C SER A 111 4.18 -5.33 -4.91
N VAL A 112 3.92 -6.65 -4.89
CA VAL A 112 2.69 -7.25 -4.35
C VAL A 112 3.11 -8.29 -3.33
N GLN A 113 2.63 -8.18 -2.09
CA GLN A 113 2.98 -9.07 -0.98
C GLN A 113 1.73 -9.59 -0.30
N MET A 114 1.64 -10.90 -0.13
CA MET A 114 0.56 -11.53 0.63
C MET A 114 0.78 -11.33 2.13
N LEU A 115 -0.28 -10.94 2.83
CA LEU A 115 -0.30 -10.84 4.30
C LEU A 115 -0.85 -12.14 4.91
N ASP A 116 -0.51 -12.42 6.16
CA ASP A 116 -0.95 -13.62 6.90
C ASP A 116 -2.48 -13.76 6.99
N SER A 117 -3.21 -12.65 6.83
CA SER A 117 -4.68 -12.60 6.84
C SER A 117 -5.35 -13.01 5.51
N GLY A 118 -4.58 -13.41 4.48
CA GLY A 118 -5.11 -13.69 3.14
C GLY A 118 -5.47 -12.43 2.35
N SER A 119 -5.06 -11.26 2.82
CA SER A 119 -5.07 -9.99 2.08
C SER A 119 -3.73 -9.75 1.40
N TYR A 120 -3.66 -8.74 0.54
CA TYR A 120 -2.42 -8.34 -0.12
C TYR A 120 -2.11 -6.87 0.14
N THR A 121 -0.82 -6.57 0.29
CA THR A 121 -0.30 -5.20 0.23
C THR A 121 0.34 -4.98 -1.12
N VAL A 122 -0.02 -3.89 -1.77
CA VAL A 122 0.57 -3.41 -3.02
C VAL A 122 1.28 -2.10 -2.72
N ASN A 123 2.60 -2.06 -2.98
CA ASN A 123 3.37 -0.83 -2.93
C ASN A 123 3.67 -0.38 -4.35
N GLY A 124 3.60 0.92 -4.59
CA GLY A 124 3.83 1.50 -5.90
C GLY A 124 3.93 3.01 -5.87
N SER A 125 3.82 3.62 -7.05
CA SER A 125 3.80 5.07 -7.24
C SER A 125 2.54 5.49 -7.99
N GLN A 126 1.84 6.50 -7.49
CA GLN A 126 0.84 7.22 -8.25
C GLN A 126 1.57 8.15 -9.22
N ILE A 127 1.37 7.94 -10.50
CA ILE A 127 1.97 8.74 -11.56
C ILE A 127 1.04 9.89 -11.90
N VAL A 128 1.58 11.11 -11.90
CA VAL A 128 0.84 12.30 -12.30
C VAL A 128 1.30 12.81 -13.67
N MET A 129 0.35 13.32 -14.43
CA MET A 129 0.56 13.77 -15.82
C MET A 129 0.07 15.19 -16.02
N THR A 130 0.61 15.85 -17.03
CA THR A 130 0.10 17.08 -17.64
C THR A 130 -0.20 16.83 -19.11
N ASP A 131 -0.88 17.76 -19.77
CA ASP A 131 -1.09 17.67 -21.23
C ASP A 131 0.25 17.58 -21.98
N ASP A 132 1.27 18.30 -21.52
CA ASP A 132 2.60 18.28 -22.13
C ASP A 132 3.28 16.90 -21.97
N THR A 133 3.29 16.34 -20.77
CA THR A 133 3.89 15.01 -20.54
C THR A 133 3.11 13.90 -21.23
N LEU A 134 1.79 14.06 -21.38
CA LEU A 134 0.97 13.11 -22.13
C LEU A 134 1.32 13.13 -23.63
N ALA A 135 1.58 14.32 -24.19
CA ALA A 135 1.89 14.49 -25.61
C ALA A 135 3.34 14.10 -25.97
N HIS A 136 4.30 14.36 -25.09
CA HIS A 136 5.73 14.19 -25.37
C HIS A 136 6.40 13.03 -24.61
N GLY A 137 5.66 12.35 -23.77
CA GLY A 137 6.15 11.25 -22.91
C GLY A 137 6.71 11.73 -21.58
N GLY A 138 7.00 10.79 -20.68
CA GLY A 138 7.44 11.05 -19.32
C GLY A 138 6.27 11.13 -18.32
N ASN A 139 6.52 11.75 -17.17
CA ASN A 139 5.52 12.07 -16.15
C ASN A 139 5.81 13.45 -15.54
N ALA A 140 4.82 14.03 -14.87
CA ALA A 140 4.95 15.33 -14.18
C ALA A 140 5.37 15.14 -12.71
N GLY A 141 5.40 13.91 -12.22
CA GLY A 141 5.81 13.54 -10.87
C GLY A 141 5.26 12.19 -10.43
N GLU A 142 5.77 11.73 -9.31
CA GLU A 142 5.40 10.46 -8.69
C GLU A 142 5.19 10.66 -7.20
N THR A 143 4.15 10.01 -6.66
CA THR A 143 3.88 10.01 -5.22
C THR A 143 3.75 8.56 -4.74
N PRO A 144 4.51 8.15 -3.70
CA PRO A 144 4.38 6.81 -3.14
C PRO A 144 2.96 6.51 -2.69
N ILE A 145 2.48 5.31 -3.01
CA ILE A 145 1.16 4.83 -2.61
C ILE A 145 1.25 3.38 -2.14
N THR A 146 0.54 3.07 -1.06
CA THR A 146 0.37 1.70 -0.56
C THR A 146 -1.11 1.38 -0.51
N LEU A 147 -1.49 0.26 -1.10
CA LEU A 147 -2.85 -0.25 -1.11
C LEU A 147 -2.92 -1.56 -0.35
N THR A 148 -3.96 -1.75 0.47
CA THR A 148 -4.31 -3.06 1.02
C THR A 148 -5.52 -3.59 0.25
N LEU A 149 -5.44 -4.83 -0.25
CA LEU A 149 -6.54 -5.48 -0.95
C LEU A 149 -7.08 -6.65 -0.16
N LYS A 150 -8.41 -6.82 -0.22
CA LYS A 150 -9.13 -7.96 0.37
C LYS A 150 -10.05 -8.61 -0.65
N LYS A 151 -10.23 -9.92 -0.51
CA LYS A 151 -11.18 -10.66 -1.33
C LYS A 151 -12.56 -10.63 -0.66
N VAL A 152 -13.54 -10.02 -1.32
CA VAL A 152 -14.92 -9.88 -0.84
C VAL A 152 -15.84 -10.53 -1.86
N LYS A 153 -16.59 -11.57 -1.45
CA LYS A 153 -17.50 -12.33 -2.32
C LYS A 153 -16.85 -12.82 -3.63
N GLY A 154 -15.56 -13.18 -3.55
CA GLY A 154 -14.79 -13.69 -4.69
C GLY A 154 -14.07 -12.63 -5.53
N ALA A 155 -14.37 -11.34 -5.36
CA ALA A 155 -13.68 -10.23 -6.03
C ALA A 155 -12.61 -9.60 -5.15
N TRP A 156 -11.47 -9.20 -5.72
CA TRP A 156 -10.46 -8.38 -5.05
C TRP A 156 -10.89 -6.93 -5.06
N LEU A 157 -10.85 -6.28 -3.89
CA LEU A 157 -11.21 -4.87 -3.71
C LEU A 157 -10.13 -4.17 -2.89
N VAL A 158 -9.92 -2.89 -3.13
CA VAL A 158 -9.05 -2.03 -2.31
C VAL A 158 -9.75 -1.80 -0.98
N ASP A 159 -9.08 -2.17 0.12
CA ASP A 159 -9.62 -2.06 1.48
C ASP A 159 -8.99 -0.91 2.26
N ASP A 160 -7.76 -0.52 1.92
CA ASP A 160 -7.11 0.66 2.50
C ASP A 160 -6.18 1.33 1.49
N VAL A 161 -5.98 2.63 1.67
CA VAL A 161 -5.09 3.44 0.86
C VAL A 161 -4.29 4.39 1.75
N VAL A 162 -2.96 4.42 1.55
CA VAL A 162 -2.03 5.30 2.25
C VAL A 162 -1.12 5.96 1.21
N GLY A 163 -0.99 7.27 1.27
CA GLY A 163 -0.22 8.04 0.28
C GLY A 163 -1.01 8.35 -0.99
N GLY A 164 -0.34 8.64 -2.09
CA GLY A 164 -0.97 9.01 -3.36
C GLY A 164 -1.66 10.38 -3.35
N THR A 165 -1.60 11.13 -2.26
CA THR A 165 -2.13 12.49 -2.23
C THR A 165 -1.13 13.45 -2.85
N GLN A 166 -1.60 14.33 -3.72
CA GLN A 166 -0.72 15.34 -4.32
C GLN A 166 -0.22 16.28 -3.22
N PRO A 167 1.06 16.70 -3.26
CA PRO A 167 1.54 17.74 -2.36
C PRO A 167 0.69 18.99 -2.58
N LYS A 168 0.24 19.61 -1.46
CA LYS A 168 -0.32 20.96 -1.54
C LYS A 168 0.73 21.85 -2.19
N ALA A 169 0.37 22.48 -3.30
CA ALA A 169 1.13 23.53 -3.91
C ALA A 169 1.27 24.73 -2.93
#